data_1cfc3019f267ca4dc751421bc665b76e
#
_entry.id   1cfc3019f267ca4dc751421bc665b76e
#
_cell.length_a   1.000
_cell.length_b   1.000
_cell.length_c   1.000
_cell.angle_alpha   90.00
_cell.angle_beta   90.00
_cell.angle_gamma   90.00
#
_symmetry.space_group_name_H-M   'P 1'
#
loop_
_entity.id
_entity.type
_entity.pdbx_description
1 polymer ?
#
loop_
_entity_poly.entity_id
_entity_poly.type
_entity_poly.pdbx_seq_one_letter_code
_entity_poly.pdbx_strand_id
1 'polypeptide(L)'
;IKDDYDVFVAFETMNNRGKRLTNLELLKNRLIYLTTLYPSDILDETDKIALRELINKAWSEVYYQLGRNENNLLSDDEFLRAHWIMYYSYSRKRGDDYIKFLLRKFSHKSIFENIIEVDPDEDDPAVLMSDQQDDDDDMEVDSSPKMTDEFLQPEEIRDYVNSLNETAEYWYYTFYPEKCPDITEEEQV
;
A
#
# COMPACT_ATOMS: atom_id res chain seq x y z
N ILE A 1 23.20 6.70 -3.93
CA ILE A 1 22.09 5.73 -4.12
C ILE A 1 22.07 4.71 -2.96
N LYS A 2 23.22 4.15 -2.58
CA LYS A 2 23.32 3.17 -1.48
C LYS A 2 23.05 3.81 -0.11
N ASP A 3 23.53 5.03 0.09
CA ASP A 3 23.40 5.77 1.34
C ASP A 3 21.94 6.17 1.65
N ASP A 4 21.16 6.53 0.61
CA ASP A 4 19.76 6.93 0.78
C ASP A 4 18.85 5.74 1.10
N TYR A 5 19.15 4.57 0.56
CA TYR A 5 18.46 3.32 0.91
C TYR A 5 18.71 2.94 2.37
N ASP A 6 19.97 3.03 2.83
CA ASP A 6 20.32 2.75 4.21
C ASP A 6 19.66 3.71 5.19
N VAL A 7 19.47 4.99 4.80
CA VAL A 7 18.74 5.99 5.59
C VAL A 7 17.25 5.64 5.70
N PHE A 8 16.63 5.20 4.61
CA PHE A 8 15.21 4.82 4.62
C PHE A 8 14.97 3.55 5.47
N VAL A 9 15.80 2.53 5.31
CA VAL A 9 15.77 1.30 6.14
C VAL A 9 16.05 1.63 7.61
N ALA A 10 16.99 2.53 7.88
CA ALA A 10 17.27 3.01 9.23
C ALA A 10 16.06 3.75 9.83
N PHE A 11 15.35 4.56 9.02
CA PHE A 11 14.16 5.27 9.45
C PHE A 11 13.01 4.30 9.78
N GLU A 12 12.73 3.32 8.93
CA GLU A 12 11.75 2.27 9.22
C GLU A 12 12.12 1.48 10.49
N THR A 13 13.40 1.16 10.66
CA THR A 13 13.93 0.44 11.82
C THR A 13 13.86 1.26 13.10
N MET A 14 14.14 2.57 13.05
CA MET A 14 14.07 3.47 14.20
C MET A 14 12.64 3.72 14.68
N ASN A 15 11.67 3.79 13.77
CA ASN A 15 10.25 3.94 14.11
C ASN A 15 9.70 2.74 14.89
N ASN A 16 10.35 1.59 14.82
CA ASN A 16 9.98 0.40 15.60
C ASN A 16 10.24 0.53 17.11
N ARG A 17 10.91 1.59 17.58
CA ARG A 17 11.16 1.85 19.01
C ARG A 17 10.06 2.66 19.71
N GLY A 18 9.05 3.15 18.94
CA GLY A 18 7.89 3.89 19.43
C GLY A 18 6.58 3.16 19.13
N LYS A 19 5.52 3.93 18.84
CA LYS A 19 4.28 3.36 18.29
C LYS A 19 4.59 2.81 16.89
N ARG A 20 4.30 1.52 16.67
CA ARG A 20 4.47 0.92 15.33
C ARG A 20 3.64 1.68 14.31
N LEU A 21 4.24 1.94 13.15
CA LEU A 21 3.50 2.43 11.99
C LEU A 21 2.45 1.39 11.58
N THR A 22 1.29 1.87 11.17
CA THR A 22 0.31 1.00 10.52
C THR A 22 0.80 0.63 9.12
N ASN A 23 0.24 -0.45 8.54
CA ASN A 23 0.58 -0.85 7.17
C ASN A 23 0.27 0.26 6.15
N LEU A 24 -0.77 1.02 6.39
CA LEU A 24 -1.15 2.17 5.57
C LEU A 24 -0.09 3.29 5.63
N GLU A 25 0.42 3.61 6.84
CA GLU A 25 1.50 4.59 7.03
C GLU A 25 2.82 4.11 6.42
N LEU A 26 3.14 2.83 6.58
CA LEU A 26 4.33 2.21 6.01
C LEU A 26 4.31 2.31 4.48
N LEU A 27 3.19 1.97 3.85
CA LEU A 27 3.02 2.08 2.41
C LEU A 27 3.16 3.53 1.93
N LYS A 28 2.55 4.50 2.64
CA LYS A 28 2.70 5.92 2.33
C LYS A 28 4.16 6.34 2.24
N ASN A 29 4.90 6.05 3.30
CA ASN A 29 6.30 6.44 3.41
C ASN A 29 7.14 5.80 2.31
N ARG A 30 6.84 4.54 1.98
CA ARG A 30 7.47 3.80 0.88
C ARG A 30 7.21 4.49 -0.46
N LEU A 31 5.96 4.82 -0.79
CA LEU A 31 5.62 5.49 -2.05
C LEU A 31 6.27 6.86 -2.17
N ILE A 32 6.29 7.66 -1.09
CA ILE A 32 6.99 8.95 -1.07
C ILE A 32 8.48 8.77 -1.33
N TYR A 33 9.12 7.79 -0.69
CA TYR A 33 10.53 7.49 -0.91
C TYR A 33 10.81 7.11 -2.37
N LEU A 34 9.99 6.26 -2.97
CA LEU A 34 10.17 5.84 -4.36
C LEU A 34 10.18 7.03 -5.34
N THR A 35 9.42 8.08 -5.07
CA THR A 35 9.44 9.28 -5.93
C THR A 35 10.82 9.95 -5.98
N THR A 36 11.67 9.74 -4.96
CA THR A 36 13.03 10.32 -4.92
C THR A 36 14.02 9.55 -5.79
N LEU A 37 13.72 8.28 -6.07
CA LEU A 37 14.65 7.37 -6.75
C LEU A 37 14.60 7.47 -8.27
N TYR A 38 13.49 7.96 -8.83
CA TYR A 38 13.36 8.09 -10.28
C TYR A 38 14.37 9.09 -10.84
N PRO A 39 15.09 8.71 -11.93
CA PRO A 39 15.90 9.63 -12.69
C PRO A 39 15.07 10.79 -13.26
N SER A 40 15.70 11.96 -13.46
CA SER A 40 14.98 13.17 -13.90
C SER A 40 14.49 13.11 -15.35
N ASP A 41 14.97 12.17 -16.15
CA ASP A 41 14.48 11.88 -17.51
C ASP A 41 13.19 11.05 -17.50
N ILE A 42 12.90 10.32 -16.39
CA ILE A 42 11.66 9.56 -16.21
C ILE A 42 10.65 10.37 -15.40
N LEU A 43 11.09 11.03 -14.35
CA LEU A 43 10.24 11.85 -13.47
C LEU A 43 11.01 13.10 -13.06
N ASP A 44 10.66 14.25 -13.63
CA ASP A 44 11.34 15.51 -13.31
C ASP A 44 10.99 16.01 -11.89
N GLU A 45 11.68 17.02 -11.40
CA GLU A 45 11.49 17.51 -10.02
C GLU A 45 10.09 18.12 -9.79
N THR A 46 9.46 18.67 -10.83
CA THR A 46 8.09 19.19 -10.75
C THR A 46 7.10 18.04 -10.58
N ASP A 47 7.26 17.00 -11.38
CA ASP A 47 6.42 15.81 -11.34
C ASP A 47 6.64 15.00 -10.06
N LYS A 48 7.86 14.94 -9.52
CA LYS A 48 8.13 14.36 -8.20
C LYS A 48 7.36 15.08 -7.09
N ILE A 49 7.35 16.42 -7.12
CA ILE A 49 6.60 17.22 -6.16
C ILE A 49 5.10 16.95 -6.31
N ALA A 50 4.58 16.99 -7.54
CA ALA A 50 3.17 16.74 -7.82
C ALA A 50 2.72 15.34 -7.37
N LEU A 51 3.54 14.31 -7.60
CA LEU A 51 3.23 12.94 -7.17
C LEU A 51 3.22 12.81 -5.65
N ARG A 52 4.15 13.46 -4.93
CA ARG A 52 4.15 13.48 -3.46
C ARG A 52 2.94 14.21 -2.89
N GLU A 53 2.52 15.31 -3.51
CA GLU A 53 1.30 16.03 -3.14
C GLU A 53 0.06 15.16 -3.35
N LEU A 54 -0.02 14.43 -4.47
CA LEU A 54 -1.09 13.46 -4.73
C LEU A 54 -1.14 12.38 -3.65
N ILE A 55 0.00 11.77 -3.31
CA ILE A 55 0.09 10.76 -2.25
C ILE A 55 -0.41 11.35 -0.92
N ASN A 56 0.09 12.53 -0.54
CA ASN A 56 -0.32 13.16 0.72
C ASN A 56 -1.82 13.48 0.77
N LYS A 57 -2.37 13.98 -0.35
CA LYS A 57 -3.81 14.28 -0.46
C LYS A 57 -4.65 12.99 -0.35
N ALA A 58 -4.27 11.94 -1.06
CA ALA A 58 -4.99 10.66 -1.02
C ALA A 58 -5.00 10.08 0.41
N TRP A 59 -3.86 10.07 1.10
CA TRP A 59 -3.80 9.61 2.50
C TRP A 59 -4.61 10.47 3.46
N SER A 60 -4.62 11.77 3.25
CA SER A 60 -5.47 12.68 4.03
C SER A 60 -6.96 12.33 3.86
N GLU A 61 -7.39 12.04 2.64
CA GLU A 61 -8.77 11.64 2.36
C GLU A 61 -9.08 10.27 2.96
N VAL A 62 -8.19 9.28 2.77
CA VAL A 62 -8.35 7.95 3.40
C VAL A 62 -8.55 8.08 4.91
N TYR A 63 -7.67 8.80 5.61
CA TYR A 63 -7.81 8.98 7.07
C TYR A 63 -9.07 9.74 7.45
N TYR A 64 -9.49 10.71 6.64
CA TYR A 64 -10.76 11.40 6.84
C TYR A 64 -11.93 10.43 6.77
N GLN A 65 -12.00 9.62 5.73
CA GLN A 65 -13.10 8.67 5.55
C GLN A 65 -13.10 7.57 6.62
N LEU A 66 -11.95 7.03 7.00
CA LEU A 66 -11.84 6.02 8.06
C LEU A 66 -12.18 6.58 9.44
N GLY A 67 -11.88 7.86 9.68
CA GLY A 67 -12.17 8.57 10.93
C GLY A 67 -13.51 9.31 10.98
N ARG A 68 -14.28 9.32 9.90
CA ARG A 68 -15.49 10.15 9.72
C ARG A 68 -16.57 9.88 10.77
N ASN A 69 -16.64 8.65 11.31
CA ASN A 69 -17.46 8.33 12.45
C ASN A 69 -16.59 8.21 13.72
N GLU A 70 -16.55 9.26 14.54
CA GLU A 70 -15.73 9.33 15.75
C GLU A 70 -16.04 8.23 16.78
N ASN A 71 -17.27 7.72 16.79
CA ASN A 71 -17.71 6.68 17.73
C ASN A 71 -17.33 5.27 17.25
N ASN A 72 -16.99 5.10 15.99
CA ASN A 72 -16.63 3.81 15.40
C ASN A 72 -15.67 4.00 14.24
N LEU A 73 -14.39 4.11 14.56
CA LEU A 73 -13.31 4.24 13.58
C LEU A 73 -13.19 2.97 12.76
N LEU A 74 -13.07 3.13 11.44
CA LEU A 74 -12.83 2.01 10.54
C LEU A 74 -11.34 1.63 10.54
N SER A 75 -11.08 0.34 10.41
CA SER A 75 -9.72 -0.20 10.38
C SER A 75 -9.01 0.15 9.08
N ASP A 76 -7.83 0.73 9.18
CA ASP A 76 -6.94 1.03 8.04
C ASP A 76 -6.37 -0.25 7.40
N ASP A 77 -6.07 -1.27 8.20
CA ASP A 77 -5.61 -2.58 7.69
C ASP A 77 -6.70 -3.31 6.91
N GLU A 78 -7.94 -3.31 7.41
CA GLU A 78 -9.07 -3.92 6.69
C GLU A 78 -9.37 -3.19 5.38
N PHE A 79 -9.33 -1.87 5.40
CA PHE A 79 -9.47 -1.05 4.21
C PHE A 79 -8.38 -1.37 3.17
N LEU A 80 -7.11 -1.31 3.58
CA LEU A 80 -5.99 -1.55 2.68
C LEU A 80 -6.01 -2.95 2.08
N ARG A 81 -6.36 -3.97 2.89
CA ARG A 81 -6.52 -5.35 2.42
C ARG A 81 -7.67 -5.48 1.42
N ALA A 82 -8.83 -4.87 1.70
CA ALA A 82 -9.98 -4.90 0.79
C ALA A 82 -9.66 -4.21 -0.54
N HIS A 83 -9.03 -3.03 -0.48
CA HIS A 83 -8.56 -2.32 -1.66
C HIS A 83 -7.59 -3.17 -2.49
N TRP A 84 -6.60 -3.81 -1.84
CA TRP A 84 -5.65 -4.69 -2.53
C TRP A 84 -6.34 -5.84 -3.27
N ILE A 85 -7.31 -6.53 -2.63
CA ILE A 85 -8.09 -7.61 -3.25
C ILE A 85 -8.81 -7.10 -4.50
N MET A 86 -9.44 -5.94 -4.41
CA MET A 86 -10.21 -5.35 -5.49
C MET A 86 -9.33 -4.85 -6.63
N TYR A 87 -8.29 -4.10 -6.33
CA TYR A 87 -7.41 -3.47 -7.31
C TYR A 87 -6.64 -4.50 -8.15
N TYR A 88 -6.12 -5.55 -7.51
CA TYR A 88 -5.38 -6.60 -8.18
C TYR A 88 -6.24 -7.81 -8.58
N SER A 89 -7.56 -7.74 -8.41
CA SER A 89 -8.51 -8.84 -8.70
C SER A 89 -8.09 -10.17 -8.05
N TYR A 90 -7.63 -10.10 -6.79
CA TYR A 90 -6.98 -11.20 -6.11
C TYR A 90 -7.97 -12.05 -5.33
N SER A 91 -7.99 -13.36 -5.60
CA SER A 91 -8.87 -14.31 -4.94
C SER A 91 -8.10 -15.36 -4.13
N ARG A 92 -7.56 -14.99 -2.96
CA ARG A 92 -6.83 -15.91 -2.11
C ARG A 92 -7.50 -16.10 -0.75
N LYS A 93 -7.35 -17.32 -0.19
CA LYS A 93 -7.94 -17.71 1.09
C LYS A 93 -7.17 -17.16 2.31
N ARG A 94 -5.90 -16.76 2.17
CA ARG A 94 -5.07 -16.19 3.24
C ARG A 94 -4.96 -14.68 3.04
N GLY A 95 -5.35 -13.91 4.06
CA GLY A 95 -5.45 -12.46 3.98
C GLY A 95 -4.19 -11.68 4.35
N ASP A 96 -3.12 -12.34 4.79
CA ASP A 96 -1.99 -11.67 5.43
C ASP A 96 -0.82 -11.36 4.47
N ASP A 97 -0.89 -11.89 3.25
CA ASP A 97 0.13 -11.65 2.22
C ASP A 97 0.02 -10.28 1.52
N TYR A 98 -1.06 -9.53 1.75
CA TYR A 98 -1.33 -8.29 1.02
C TYR A 98 -0.26 -7.23 1.23
N ILE A 99 0.22 -7.09 2.46
CA ILE A 99 1.26 -6.09 2.74
C ILE A 99 2.62 -6.50 2.18
N LYS A 100 2.99 -7.78 2.28
CA LYS A 100 4.20 -8.30 1.66
C LYS A 100 4.18 -8.08 0.15
N PHE A 101 3.02 -8.33 -0.50
CA PHE A 101 2.84 -8.06 -1.92
C PHE A 101 3.02 -6.59 -2.25
N LEU A 102 2.33 -5.68 -1.52
CA LEU A 102 2.41 -4.25 -1.78
C LEU A 102 3.82 -3.70 -1.58
N LEU A 103 4.50 -4.10 -0.50
CA LEU A 103 5.86 -3.67 -0.22
C LEU A 103 6.89 -4.22 -1.22
N ARG A 104 6.63 -5.38 -1.80
CA ARG A 104 7.45 -5.95 -2.87
C ARG A 104 7.19 -5.25 -4.20
N LYS A 105 5.91 -5.06 -4.59
CA LYS A 105 5.53 -4.32 -5.80
C LYS A 105 6.07 -2.89 -5.77
N PHE A 106 5.93 -2.20 -4.65
CA PHE A 106 6.41 -0.85 -4.43
C PHE A 106 7.77 -0.85 -3.70
N SER A 107 8.77 -1.48 -4.30
CA SER A 107 10.14 -1.51 -3.76
C SER A 107 11.11 -0.74 -4.66
N HIS A 108 12.29 -0.39 -4.13
CA HIS A 108 13.34 0.23 -4.92
C HIS A 108 13.83 -0.73 -6.03
N LYS A 109 13.83 -2.03 -5.77
CA LYS A 109 14.18 -3.05 -6.77
C LYS A 109 13.26 -2.98 -7.98
N SER A 110 11.96 -2.74 -7.76
CA SER A 110 10.96 -2.63 -8.83
C SER A 110 11.22 -1.46 -9.79
N ILE A 111 11.99 -0.45 -9.39
CA ILE A 111 12.36 0.69 -10.26
C ILE A 111 13.60 0.37 -11.09
N PHE A 112 14.58 -0.36 -10.55
CA PHE A 112 15.90 -0.52 -11.15
C PHE A 112 16.20 -1.92 -11.68
N GLU A 113 15.45 -2.92 -11.25
CA GLU A 113 15.66 -4.31 -11.58
C GLU A 113 14.39 -4.92 -12.16
N ASN A 114 14.51 -5.69 -13.23
CA ASN A 114 13.44 -6.58 -13.64
C ASN A 114 13.27 -7.62 -12.54
N ILE A 115 12.11 -7.64 -11.89
CA ILE A 115 11.82 -8.63 -10.85
C ILE A 115 11.45 -9.93 -11.55
N ILE A 116 12.47 -10.67 -11.96
CA ILE A 116 12.35 -12.07 -12.34
C ILE A 116 12.29 -12.82 -11.02
N GLU A 117 11.14 -13.40 -10.70
CA GLU A 117 10.87 -14.33 -9.60
C GLU A 117 11.88 -14.24 -8.43
N VAL A 118 11.66 -13.31 -7.51
CA VAL A 118 12.45 -13.27 -6.29
C VAL A 118 11.85 -14.29 -5.34
N ASP A 119 12.68 -15.27 -4.96
CA ASP A 119 12.41 -16.23 -3.88
C ASP A 119 11.88 -15.45 -2.66
N PRO A 120 10.77 -15.87 -2.03
CA PRO A 120 10.21 -15.20 -0.86
C PRO A 120 11.16 -15.09 0.33
N ASP A 121 12.28 -15.81 0.30
CA ASP A 121 13.29 -15.86 1.37
C ASP A 121 14.47 -14.89 1.19
N GLU A 122 14.51 -14.04 0.15
CA GLU A 122 15.55 -13.03 0.03
C GLU A 122 15.24 -11.79 0.90
N ASP A 123 16.15 -11.57 1.85
CA ASP A 123 16.22 -10.55 2.89
C ASP A 123 15.97 -9.09 2.43
N ASP A 124 14.70 -8.69 2.24
CA ASP A 124 14.32 -7.27 2.33
C ASP A 124 14.02 -6.97 3.82
N PRO A 125 14.82 -6.13 4.50
CA PRO A 125 14.64 -5.83 5.92
C PRO A 125 13.23 -5.31 6.26
N ALA A 126 12.53 -4.71 5.31
CA ALA A 126 11.17 -4.24 5.50
C ALA A 126 10.13 -5.39 5.50
N VAL A 127 10.46 -6.54 4.88
CA VAL A 127 9.63 -7.75 4.91
C VAL A 127 9.84 -8.50 6.22
N LEU A 128 11.08 -8.53 6.74
CA LEU A 128 11.42 -9.19 8.02
C LEU A 128 10.72 -8.57 9.24
N MET A 129 10.26 -7.32 9.15
CA MET A 129 9.56 -6.67 10.27
C MET A 129 8.08 -7.04 10.38
N SER A 130 7.50 -7.71 9.37
CA SER A 130 6.13 -8.20 9.41
C SER A 130 5.99 -9.60 10.02
N ASP A 131 7.11 -10.33 10.27
CA ASP A 131 7.11 -11.74 10.63
C ASP A 131 7.19 -12.04 12.14
N GLN A 132 6.78 -11.12 13.02
CA GLN A 132 6.58 -11.48 14.42
C GLN A 132 5.09 -11.64 14.72
N GLN A 133 4.49 -12.70 14.19
CA GLN A 133 3.48 -13.52 14.88
C GLN A 133 2.95 -14.65 13.98
N ASP A 134 3.05 -15.81 14.60
CA ASP A 134 2.29 -17.05 14.44
C ASP A 134 2.80 -18.13 13.49
N ASP A 135 3.21 -19.18 14.21
CA ASP A 135 3.57 -20.52 13.79
C ASP A 135 2.41 -21.29 13.12
N ASP A 136 2.83 -22.26 12.30
CA ASP A 136 2.16 -23.50 11.90
C ASP A 136 1.06 -23.44 10.81
N ASP A 137 1.37 -23.82 9.62
CA ASP A 137 1.09 -25.13 9.04
C ASP A 137 1.44 -25.20 7.54
N ASP A 138 2.21 -26.23 7.20
CA ASP A 138 2.59 -26.61 5.85
C ASP A 138 1.38 -26.87 4.96
N MET A 139 1.25 -26.12 3.87
CA MET A 139 0.84 -26.62 2.56
C MET A 139 1.23 -25.60 1.48
N GLU A 140 2.29 -25.93 0.76
CA GLU A 140 2.66 -25.30 -0.49
C GLU A 140 1.52 -25.43 -1.51
N VAL A 141 0.87 -24.31 -1.83
CA VAL A 141 0.26 -24.11 -3.13
C VAL A 141 0.73 -22.75 -3.62
N ASP A 142 1.76 -22.78 -4.42
CA ASP A 142 2.30 -21.64 -5.17
C ASP A 142 1.21 -21.06 -6.07
N SER A 143 0.66 -19.93 -5.64
CA SER A 143 -0.13 -19.03 -6.48
C SER A 143 0.12 -17.59 -6.09
N SER A 144 1.40 -17.24 -5.91
CA SER A 144 1.82 -15.85 -5.86
C SER A 144 1.41 -15.16 -7.17
N PRO A 145 0.75 -13.98 -7.13
CA PRO A 145 0.48 -13.25 -8.34
C PRO A 145 1.79 -13.00 -9.07
N LYS A 146 1.89 -13.44 -10.33
CA LYS A 146 3.07 -13.19 -11.16
C LYS A 146 3.21 -11.68 -11.29
N MET A 147 4.31 -11.14 -10.76
CA MET A 147 4.70 -9.76 -11.04
C MET A 147 5.15 -9.72 -12.49
N THR A 148 4.69 -8.70 -13.23
CA THR A 148 5.13 -8.47 -14.61
C THR A 148 6.61 -8.11 -14.61
N ASP A 149 7.35 -8.52 -15.65
CA ASP A 149 8.79 -8.23 -15.85
C ASP A 149 9.06 -6.75 -16.18
N GLU A 150 8.09 -5.87 -15.93
CA GLU A 150 8.17 -4.44 -16.22
C GLU A 150 8.63 -3.65 -14.99
N PHE A 151 9.50 -2.67 -15.23
CA PHE A 151 9.90 -1.72 -14.20
C PHE A 151 8.68 -0.93 -13.70
N LEU A 152 8.65 -0.68 -12.39
CA LEU A 152 7.60 0.14 -11.79
C LEU A 152 7.65 1.56 -12.36
N GLN A 153 6.59 1.95 -13.03
CA GLN A 153 6.46 3.28 -13.63
C GLN A 153 5.82 4.27 -12.63
N PRO A 154 6.14 5.58 -12.70
CA PRO A 154 5.49 6.59 -11.88
C PRO A 154 3.97 6.61 -12.04
N GLU A 155 3.47 6.30 -13.23
CA GLU A 155 2.05 6.21 -13.56
C GLU A 155 1.35 5.11 -12.77
N GLU A 156 1.98 3.97 -12.57
CA GLU A 156 1.42 2.88 -11.77
C GLU A 156 1.23 3.30 -10.29
N ILE A 157 2.18 4.08 -9.76
CA ILE A 157 2.06 4.66 -8.42
C ILE A 157 0.87 5.64 -8.40
N ARG A 158 0.76 6.49 -9.42
CA ARG A 158 -0.33 7.46 -9.56
C ARG A 158 -1.69 6.79 -9.62
N ASP A 159 -1.82 5.77 -10.45
CA ASP A 159 -3.07 5.02 -10.65
C ASP A 159 -3.49 4.30 -9.37
N TYR A 160 -2.54 3.64 -8.69
CA TYR A 160 -2.79 2.99 -7.41
C TYR A 160 -3.26 3.98 -6.34
N VAL A 161 -2.59 5.14 -6.23
CA VAL A 161 -2.92 6.19 -5.25
C VAL A 161 -4.29 6.80 -5.54
N ASN A 162 -4.62 7.05 -6.81
CA ASN A 162 -5.94 7.55 -7.20
C ASN A 162 -7.04 6.53 -6.86
N SER A 163 -6.83 5.26 -7.18
CA SER A 163 -7.76 4.19 -6.85
C SER A 163 -7.97 4.07 -5.33
N LEU A 164 -6.89 4.17 -4.54
CA LEU A 164 -6.99 4.15 -3.08
C LEU A 164 -7.83 5.32 -2.55
N ASN A 165 -7.63 6.51 -3.11
CA ASN A 165 -8.37 7.71 -2.77
C ASN A 165 -9.87 7.57 -3.08
N GLU A 166 -10.22 7.10 -4.27
CA GLU A 166 -11.60 6.93 -4.72
C GLU A 166 -12.34 5.88 -3.90
N THR A 167 -11.68 4.76 -3.59
CA THR A 167 -12.31 3.66 -2.86
C THR A 167 -12.52 3.94 -1.37
N ALA A 168 -11.83 4.91 -0.79
CA ALA A 168 -11.96 5.23 0.63
C ALA A 168 -13.38 5.72 0.99
N GLU A 169 -14.01 6.50 0.13
CA GLU A 169 -15.37 6.97 0.33
C GLU A 169 -16.38 5.83 0.19
N TYR A 170 -16.24 4.99 -0.83
CA TYR A 170 -17.08 3.80 -0.99
C TYR A 170 -16.95 2.83 0.18
N TRP A 171 -15.73 2.68 0.73
CA TRP A 171 -15.50 1.88 1.92
C TRP A 171 -16.29 2.41 3.11
N TYR A 172 -16.31 3.73 3.33
CA TYR A 172 -17.14 4.34 4.37
C TYR A 172 -18.62 4.00 4.19
N TYR A 173 -19.17 4.14 2.98
CA TYR A 173 -20.58 3.85 2.69
C TYR A 173 -20.92 2.35 2.78
N THR A 174 -19.96 1.46 2.68
CA THR A 174 -20.17 0.02 2.94
C THR A 174 -20.60 -0.23 4.39
N PHE A 175 -20.12 0.56 5.33
CA PHE A 175 -20.48 0.46 6.76
C PHE A 175 -21.63 1.38 7.14
N TYR A 176 -21.84 2.44 6.39
CA TYR A 176 -22.85 3.48 6.66
C TYR A 176 -23.64 3.81 5.40
N PRO A 177 -24.42 2.84 4.86
CA PRO A 177 -25.17 3.02 3.61
C PRO A 177 -26.19 4.16 3.68
N GLU A 178 -26.75 4.44 4.86
CA GLU A 178 -27.65 5.54 5.10
C GLU A 178 -27.03 6.94 4.93
N LYS A 179 -25.71 7.00 4.82
CA LYS A 179 -24.95 8.24 4.57
C LYS A 179 -24.60 8.44 3.10
N CYS A 180 -24.87 7.44 2.25
CA CYS A 180 -24.58 7.52 0.83
C CYS A 180 -25.58 8.48 0.16
N PRO A 181 -25.10 9.53 -0.55
CA PRO A 181 -25.99 10.52 -1.17
C PRO A 181 -26.80 9.96 -2.34
N ASP A 182 -26.33 8.86 -2.95
CA ASP A 182 -26.94 8.27 -4.14
C ASP A 182 -28.00 7.20 -3.82
N ILE A 183 -28.17 6.83 -2.54
CA ILE A 183 -29.16 5.85 -2.11
C ILE A 183 -30.41 6.58 -1.63
N THR A 184 -31.51 6.38 -2.33
CA THR A 184 -32.81 6.92 -1.93
C THR A 184 -33.37 6.20 -0.70
N GLU A 185 -34.27 6.86 0.08
CA GLU A 185 -34.86 6.25 1.28
C GLU A 185 -35.60 4.92 1.00
N GLU A 186 -36.02 4.69 -0.24
CA GLU A 186 -36.70 3.45 -0.67
C GLU A 186 -35.77 2.26 -0.82
N GLU A 187 -34.44 2.49 -0.98
CA GLU A 187 -33.42 1.45 -1.15
C GLU A 187 -32.73 1.07 0.17
N GLN A 188 -33.09 1.74 1.28
CA GLN A 188 -32.48 1.50 2.61
C GLN A 188 -33.23 0.45 3.45
N VAL A 189 -34.24 -0.26 2.91
CA VAL A 189 -35.08 -1.23 3.64
C VAL A 189 -34.60 -2.65 3.48
#